data_fce1d1db90bb873d0e4d8f45e8cea636
#
_entry.id   fce1d1db90bb873d0e4d8f45e8cea636
#
_cell.length_a   1.000
_cell.length_b   1.000
_cell.length_c   1.000
_cell.angle_alpha   90.00
_cell.angle_beta   90.00
_cell.angle_gamma   90.00
#
_symmetry.space_group_name_H-M   'P 1'
#
loop_
_entity.id
_entity.type
_entity.pdbx_description
1 polymer ?
#
loop_
_entity_poly.entity_id
_entity_poly.type
_entity_poly.pdbx_seq_one_letter_code
_entity_poly.pdbx_strand_id
1 'polypeptide(L)'
;DTLKEDTLYTSLKIVKMQESRIDGTRKYLFELYDGNLIESVFMKYHHGNSVCISSQVGCKMGCRFCASTLNGCVRNLSPSEMLDQIYRISRDTNERVSNVVIMGSGEPMDNYDNVIKFIELLNSERGLNISQRNITVSTCGIVPKIKELADLKLQITLAISLHAPN
;
A
#
# COMPACT_ATOMS: atom_id res chain seq x y z
N ASP A 1 -26.09 2.08 -15.29
CA ASP A 1 -24.72 1.84 -15.80
C ASP A 1 -24.01 3.11 -16.27
N THR A 2 -24.64 4.27 -16.19
CA THR A 2 -24.06 5.59 -16.47
C THR A 2 -22.83 5.94 -15.63
N LEU A 3 -22.71 5.42 -14.41
CA LEU A 3 -21.52 5.61 -13.56
C LEU A 3 -20.25 4.95 -14.11
N LYS A 4 -20.36 3.95 -14.99
CA LYS A 4 -19.19 3.29 -15.61
C LYS A 4 -18.65 4.06 -16.81
N GLU A 5 -19.46 4.89 -17.42
CA GLU A 5 -19.09 5.68 -18.61
C GLU A 5 -18.41 6.99 -18.24
N ASP A 6 -18.76 7.57 -17.07
CA ASP A 6 -18.26 8.88 -16.63
C ASP A 6 -17.21 8.84 -15.53
N THR A 7 -16.89 7.66 -14.96
CA THR A 7 -15.91 7.54 -13.87
C THR A 7 -14.81 6.54 -14.19
N LEU A 8 -13.60 6.92 -13.92
CA LEU A 8 -12.44 6.02 -13.95
C LEU A 8 -12.58 5.00 -12.79
N TYR A 9 -13.27 3.88 -13.07
CA TYR A 9 -13.42 2.82 -12.08
C TYR A 9 -12.12 2.04 -11.98
N THR A 10 -11.35 2.30 -10.94
CA THR A 10 -10.14 1.53 -10.63
C THR A 10 -10.52 0.16 -10.13
N SER A 11 -10.28 -0.85 -10.93
CA SER A 11 -10.51 -2.25 -10.58
C SER A 11 -9.23 -3.02 -10.80
N LEU A 12 -8.54 -3.35 -9.71
CA LEU A 12 -7.34 -4.20 -9.78
C LEU A 12 -7.71 -5.61 -10.18
N LYS A 13 -6.91 -6.21 -11.04
CA LYS A 13 -7.07 -7.60 -11.47
C LYS A 13 -5.95 -8.45 -10.89
N ILE A 14 -6.29 -9.54 -10.22
CA ILE A 14 -5.31 -10.52 -9.75
C ILE A 14 -4.76 -11.27 -10.98
N VAL A 15 -3.48 -11.02 -11.31
CA VAL A 15 -2.79 -11.72 -12.40
C VAL A 15 -2.15 -13.00 -11.89
N LYS A 16 -1.60 -12.96 -10.68
CA LYS A 16 -0.94 -14.09 -10.05
C LYS A 16 -1.08 -14.02 -8.54
N MET A 17 -1.27 -15.16 -7.92
CA MET A 17 -1.22 -15.34 -6.48
C MET A 17 -0.29 -16.52 -6.16
N GLN A 18 0.55 -16.34 -5.15
CA GLN A 18 1.44 -17.36 -4.60
C GLN A 18 1.16 -17.49 -3.11
N GLU A 19 0.96 -18.72 -2.65
CA GLU A 19 0.71 -19.00 -1.24
C GLU A 19 1.86 -19.80 -0.63
N SER A 20 2.33 -19.35 0.52
CA SER A 20 3.32 -20.05 1.33
C SER A 20 2.67 -21.27 2.00
N ARG A 21 3.32 -22.43 1.87
CA ARG A 21 2.87 -23.67 2.53
C ARG A 21 3.22 -23.70 4.02
N ILE A 22 4.06 -22.77 4.49
CA ILE A 22 4.56 -22.76 5.86
C ILE A 22 3.59 -22.00 6.77
N ASP A 23 3.15 -20.82 6.34
CA ASP A 23 2.41 -19.87 7.18
C ASP A 23 1.14 -19.31 6.53
N GLY A 24 0.81 -19.74 5.31
CA GLY A 24 -0.33 -19.25 4.57
C GLY A 24 -0.22 -17.79 4.09
N THR A 25 0.98 -17.19 4.13
CA THR A 25 1.25 -15.88 3.52
C THR A 25 0.94 -15.94 2.03
N ARG A 26 0.21 -14.93 1.51
CA ARG A 26 -0.14 -14.84 0.09
C ARG A 26 0.49 -13.60 -0.52
N LYS A 27 1.23 -13.78 -1.60
CA LYS A 27 1.76 -12.70 -2.44
C LYS A 27 0.91 -12.56 -3.68
N TYR A 28 0.41 -11.36 -3.92
CA TYR A 28 -0.43 -11.00 -5.06
C TYR A 28 0.34 -10.14 -6.05
N LEU A 29 0.15 -10.42 -7.33
CA LEU A 29 0.50 -9.54 -8.43
C LEU A 29 -0.79 -9.00 -9.03
N PHE A 30 -0.97 -7.69 -8.94
CA PHE A 30 -2.14 -6.99 -9.46
C PHE A 30 -1.81 -6.25 -10.75
N GLU A 31 -2.71 -6.31 -11.72
CA GLU A 31 -2.73 -5.48 -12.91
C GLU A 31 -3.63 -4.27 -12.67
N LEU A 32 -3.11 -3.09 -12.95
CA LEU A 32 -3.80 -1.82 -12.92
C LEU A 32 -4.53 -1.57 -14.25
N TYR A 33 -5.44 -0.58 -14.29
CA TYR A 33 -6.22 -0.24 -15.49
C TYR A 33 -5.36 0.15 -16.71
N ASP A 34 -4.14 0.61 -16.48
CA ASP A 34 -3.17 1.01 -17.49
C ASP A 34 -2.17 -0.10 -17.88
N GLY A 35 -2.39 -1.33 -17.40
CA GLY A 35 -1.55 -2.49 -17.65
C GLY A 35 -0.29 -2.58 -16.80
N ASN A 36 -0.01 -1.60 -15.94
CA ASN A 36 1.08 -1.67 -14.99
C ASN A 36 0.82 -2.72 -13.91
N LEU A 37 1.90 -3.24 -13.32
CA LEU A 37 1.83 -4.28 -12.30
C LEU A 37 2.34 -3.78 -10.96
N ILE A 38 1.65 -4.16 -9.89
CA ILE A 38 2.06 -3.91 -8.51
C ILE A 38 1.92 -5.17 -7.66
N GLU A 39 2.64 -5.21 -6.55
CA GLU A 39 2.61 -6.33 -5.63
C GLU A 39 1.98 -5.96 -4.29
N SER A 40 1.31 -6.93 -3.67
CA SER A 40 0.83 -6.85 -2.29
C SER A 40 1.01 -8.18 -1.59
N VAL A 41 1.11 -8.15 -0.27
CA VAL A 41 1.30 -9.37 0.52
C VAL A 41 0.27 -9.41 1.65
N PHE A 42 -0.42 -10.53 1.76
CA PHE A 42 -1.30 -10.85 2.88
C PHE A 42 -0.59 -11.79 3.84
N MET A 43 -0.60 -11.45 5.12
CA MET A 43 0.07 -12.19 6.19
C MET A 43 -0.90 -12.45 7.33
N LYS A 44 -0.93 -13.69 7.81
CA LYS A 44 -1.76 -14.10 8.96
C LYS A 44 -0.93 -14.07 10.24
N TYR A 45 -1.40 -13.32 11.23
CA TYR A 45 -0.82 -13.29 12.57
C TYR A 45 -1.88 -13.57 13.62
N HIS A 46 -1.48 -14.05 14.79
CA HIS A 46 -2.38 -14.28 15.93
C HIS A 46 -3.09 -13.01 16.43
N HIS A 47 -2.50 -11.85 16.18
CA HIS A 47 -3.06 -10.54 16.55
C HIS A 47 -3.88 -9.87 15.42
N GLY A 48 -4.12 -10.58 14.31
CA GLY A 48 -4.92 -10.11 13.18
C GLY A 48 -4.18 -10.16 11.85
N ASN A 49 -4.94 -10.15 10.78
CA ASN A 49 -4.41 -10.21 9.42
C ASN A 49 -3.82 -8.87 9.00
N SER A 50 -2.62 -8.91 8.43
CA SER A 50 -1.90 -7.74 7.93
C SER A 50 -1.78 -7.77 6.41
N VAL A 51 -1.89 -6.61 5.78
CA VAL A 51 -1.64 -6.45 4.34
C VAL A 51 -0.54 -5.44 4.12
N CYS A 52 0.50 -5.86 3.38
CA CYS A 52 1.50 -4.97 2.84
C CYS A 52 1.07 -4.52 1.44
N ILE A 53 0.96 -3.21 1.23
CA ILE A 53 0.49 -2.62 -0.03
C ILE A 53 1.55 -1.75 -0.69
N SER A 54 1.44 -1.60 -2.01
CA SER A 54 2.22 -0.69 -2.83
C SER A 54 1.61 0.70 -2.86
N SER A 55 2.45 1.73 -2.97
CA SER A 55 2.06 3.15 -3.08
C SER A 55 2.39 3.78 -4.44
N GLN A 56 3.24 3.16 -5.24
CA GLN A 56 3.65 3.63 -6.57
C GLN A 56 3.83 2.44 -7.52
N VAL A 57 3.80 2.73 -8.81
CA VAL A 57 4.31 1.83 -9.85
C VAL A 57 5.80 2.11 -10.02
N GLY A 58 6.64 1.20 -9.53
CA GLY A 58 8.08 1.43 -9.43
C GLY A 58 8.46 2.40 -8.31
N CYS A 59 9.72 2.86 -8.29
CA CYS A 59 10.25 3.78 -7.28
C CYS A 59 11.48 4.51 -7.82
N LYS A 60 11.59 5.82 -7.58
CA LYS A 60 12.74 6.63 -8.04
C LYS A 60 13.89 6.74 -7.04
N MET A 61 13.76 6.16 -5.83
CA MET A 61 14.75 6.36 -4.76
C MET A 61 16.11 5.69 -5.03
N GLY A 62 16.19 4.73 -5.96
CA GLY A 62 17.45 4.17 -6.40
C GLY A 62 18.16 3.26 -5.41
N CYS A 63 17.47 2.69 -4.44
CA CYS A 63 18.03 1.74 -3.47
C CYS A 63 18.59 0.51 -4.19
N ARG A 64 19.91 0.28 -4.11
CA ARG A 64 20.62 -0.75 -4.89
C ARG A 64 20.16 -2.18 -4.66
N PHE A 65 19.55 -2.47 -3.51
CA PHE A 65 19.03 -3.79 -3.15
C PHE A 65 17.55 -4.00 -3.52
N CYS A 66 16.85 -2.95 -3.97
CA CYS A 66 15.40 -2.98 -4.16
C CYS A 66 15.02 -3.13 -5.66
N ALA A 67 14.25 -4.19 -5.96
CA ALA A 67 13.80 -4.44 -7.33
C ALA A 67 12.84 -3.36 -7.86
N SER A 68 12.10 -2.69 -6.98
CA SER A 68 11.15 -1.63 -7.38
C SER A 68 11.81 -0.41 -8.03
N THR A 69 13.15 -0.26 -7.91
CA THR A 69 13.88 0.88 -8.47
C THR A 69 14.45 0.63 -9.86
N LEU A 70 14.43 -0.61 -10.35
CA LEU A 70 15.11 -1.02 -11.59
C LEU A 70 14.65 -0.21 -12.80
N ASN A 71 13.35 0.11 -12.88
CA ASN A 71 12.75 0.85 -13.99
C ASN A 71 12.32 2.27 -13.60
N GLY A 72 12.79 2.77 -12.45
CA GLY A 72 12.36 4.05 -11.91
C GLY A 72 10.90 4.04 -11.44
N CYS A 73 10.33 5.24 -11.27
CA CYS A 73 8.92 5.42 -10.92
C CYS A 73 8.12 5.79 -12.16
N VAL A 74 7.13 4.98 -12.51
CA VAL A 74 6.21 5.25 -13.62
C VAL A 74 5.17 6.28 -13.20
N ARG A 75 4.48 6.03 -12.06
CA ARG A 75 3.49 6.94 -11.48
C ARG A 75 3.14 6.62 -10.03
N ASN A 76 2.51 7.58 -9.40
CA ASN A 76 1.87 7.40 -8.12
C ASN A 76 0.59 6.58 -8.24
N LEU A 77 0.26 5.79 -7.21
CA LEU A 77 -1.06 5.18 -7.07
C LEU A 77 -2.02 6.20 -6.45
N SER A 78 -3.26 6.18 -6.93
CA SER A 78 -4.34 6.94 -6.32
C SER A 78 -4.79 6.29 -5.01
N PRO A 79 -5.49 7.03 -4.13
CA PRO A 79 -6.05 6.45 -2.90
C PRO A 79 -6.98 5.27 -3.16
N SER A 80 -7.75 5.30 -4.25
CA SER A 80 -8.64 4.21 -4.65
C SER A 80 -7.88 2.95 -5.06
N GLU A 81 -6.76 3.08 -5.80
CA GLU A 81 -5.91 1.93 -6.15
C GLU A 81 -5.23 1.32 -4.93
N MET A 82 -4.82 2.14 -3.96
CA MET A 82 -4.29 1.64 -2.69
C MET A 82 -5.36 0.89 -1.88
N LEU A 83 -6.59 1.41 -1.80
CA LEU A 83 -7.71 0.74 -1.14
C LEU A 83 -8.13 -0.56 -1.83
N ASP A 84 -8.16 -0.58 -3.17
CA ASP A 84 -8.61 -1.75 -3.92
C ASP A 84 -7.68 -2.96 -3.73
N GLN A 85 -6.37 -2.76 -3.45
CA GLN A 85 -5.47 -3.84 -3.04
C GLN A 85 -6.04 -4.58 -1.81
N ILE A 86 -6.49 -3.84 -0.79
CA ILE A 86 -7.04 -4.40 0.44
C ILE A 86 -8.38 -5.08 0.17
N TYR A 87 -9.28 -4.42 -0.59
CA TYR A 87 -10.58 -4.99 -0.92
C TYR A 87 -10.46 -6.28 -1.73
N ARG A 88 -9.54 -6.35 -2.70
CA ARG A 88 -9.30 -7.57 -3.49
C ARG A 88 -8.79 -8.70 -2.63
N ILE A 89 -7.82 -8.43 -1.77
CA ILE A 89 -7.26 -9.42 -0.84
C ILE A 89 -8.33 -9.91 0.13
N SER A 90 -9.11 -9.00 0.74
CA SER A 90 -10.18 -9.38 1.67
C SER A 90 -11.24 -10.28 1.00
N ARG A 91 -11.59 -10.01 -0.27
CA ARG A 91 -12.53 -10.82 -1.03
C ARG A 91 -11.97 -12.20 -1.40
N ASP A 92 -10.69 -12.25 -1.83
CA ASP A 92 -10.04 -13.50 -2.22
C ASP A 92 -9.81 -14.42 -1.02
N THR A 93 -9.44 -13.86 0.13
CA THR A 93 -9.19 -14.62 1.36
C THR A 93 -10.45 -14.90 2.17
N ASN A 94 -11.53 -14.15 1.95
CA ASN A 94 -12.72 -14.06 2.80
C ASN A 94 -12.37 -13.71 4.27
N GLU A 95 -11.32 -12.93 4.46
CA GLU A 95 -10.77 -12.55 5.76
C GLU A 95 -10.81 -11.04 5.95
N ARG A 96 -11.05 -10.62 7.19
CA ARG A 96 -10.93 -9.19 7.54
C ARG A 96 -9.46 -8.81 7.66
N VAL A 97 -9.08 -7.70 7.04
CA VAL A 97 -7.78 -7.05 7.24
C VAL A 97 -7.85 -6.17 8.49
N SER A 98 -6.92 -6.35 9.41
CA SER A 98 -6.84 -5.61 10.67
C SER A 98 -5.70 -4.58 10.68
N ASN A 99 -4.61 -4.86 9.97
CA ASN A 99 -3.42 -4.02 9.93
C ASN A 99 -2.99 -3.77 8.48
N VAL A 100 -2.50 -2.56 8.22
CA VAL A 100 -2.02 -2.17 6.89
C VAL A 100 -0.61 -1.61 7.00
N VAL A 101 0.28 -2.10 6.16
CA VAL A 101 1.67 -1.65 6.07
C VAL A 101 1.92 -1.13 4.67
N ILE A 102 2.29 0.14 4.53
CA ILE A 102 2.66 0.74 3.24
C ILE A 102 4.17 0.55 3.09
N MET A 103 4.58 -0.62 2.58
CA MET A 103 5.98 -1.06 2.46
C MET A 103 6.20 -1.90 1.19
N GLY A 104 5.26 -1.87 0.24
CA GLY A 104 5.38 -2.51 -1.07
C GLY A 104 6.21 -1.68 -2.05
N SER A 105 5.84 -1.69 -3.33
CA SER A 105 6.51 -0.87 -4.34
C SER A 105 6.23 0.62 -4.13
N GLY A 106 7.29 1.43 -4.23
CA GLY A 106 7.22 2.89 -4.13
C GLY A 106 7.73 3.45 -2.80
N GLU A 107 7.90 4.77 -2.78
CA GLU A 107 8.20 5.57 -1.59
C GLU A 107 6.92 6.32 -1.18
N PRO A 108 6.30 5.98 -0.04
CA PRO A 108 5.04 6.63 0.36
C PRO A 108 5.14 8.13 0.54
N MET A 109 6.29 8.63 1.03
CA MET A 109 6.49 10.07 1.22
C MET A 109 6.67 10.82 -0.11
N ASP A 110 6.97 10.14 -1.21
CA ASP A 110 6.97 10.71 -2.56
C ASP A 110 5.57 10.75 -3.18
N ASN A 111 4.65 9.91 -2.69
CA ASN A 111 3.22 9.92 -3.01
C ASN A 111 2.37 10.51 -1.86
N TYR A 112 2.88 11.51 -1.18
CA TYR A 112 2.42 11.98 0.12
C TYR A 112 0.93 12.28 0.18
N ASP A 113 0.41 13.14 -0.70
CA ASP A 113 -0.99 13.61 -0.63
C ASP A 113 -1.98 12.44 -0.81
N ASN A 114 -1.69 11.53 -1.74
CA ASN A 114 -2.51 10.34 -1.95
C ASN A 114 -2.45 9.37 -0.77
N VAL A 115 -1.27 9.24 -0.14
CA VAL A 115 -1.10 8.39 1.05
C VAL A 115 -1.89 8.96 2.24
N ILE A 116 -1.85 10.28 2.47
CA ILE A 116 -2.65 10.91 3.53
C ILE A 116 -4.14 10.69 3.26
N LYS A 117 -4.59 10.93 2.03
CA LYS A 117 -5.99 10.69 1.65
C LYS A 117 -6.41 9.24 1.80
N PHE A 118 -5.54 8.31 1.45
CA PHE A 118 -5.75 6.88 1.68
C PHE A 118 -5.92 6.55 3.17
N ILE A 119 -5.07 7.09 4.06
CA ILE A 119 -5.16 6.88 5.51
C ILE A 119 -6.50 7.40 6.06
N GLU A 120 -6.95 8.58 5.63
CA GLU A 120 -8.25 9.12 6.00
C GLU A 120 -9.40 8.19 5.61
N LEU A 121 -9.41 7.72 4.35
CA LEU A 121 -10.45 6.83 3.83
C LEU A 121 -10.43 5.46 4.52
N LEU A 122 -9.23 4.93 4.79
CA LEU A 122 -9.04 3.64 5.47
C LEU A 122 -9.59 3.66 6.91
N ASN A 123 -9.40 4.80 7.59
CA ASN A 123 -9.87 5.01 8.97
C ASN A 123 -11.35 5.40 9.06
N SER A 124 -11.99 5.78 7.94
CA SER A 124 -13.39 6.21 7.91
C SER A 124 -14.34 5.12 8.41
N GLU A 125 -15.27 5.49 9.28
CA GLU A 125 -16.34 4.60 9.77
C GLU A 125 -17.23 4.06 8.64
N ARG A 126 -17.33 4.80 7.52
CA ARG A 126 -18.08 4.39 6.32
C ARG A 126 -17.29 3.46 5.40
N GLY A 127 -16.01 3.19 5.72
CA GLY A 127 -15.11 2.36 4.94
C GLY A 127 -14.69 1.09 5.70
N LEU A 128 -13.40 0.76 5.61
CA LEU A 128 -12.82 -0.40 6.29
C LEU A 128 -12.71 -0.22 7.81
N ASN A 129 -12.78 1.01 8.29
CA ASN A 129 -12.72 1.39 9.71
C ASN A 129 -11.50 0.76 10.42
N ILE A 130 -10.34 0.88 9.79
CA ILE A 130 -9.07 0.43 10.37
C ILE A 130 -8.49 1.56 11.20
N SER A 131 -8.23 1.29 12.48
CA SER A 131 -7.64 2.27 13.40
C SER A 131 -6.30 2.78 12.86
N GLN A 132 -6.02 4.06 13.02
CA GLN A 132 -4.72 4.65 12.65
C GLN A 132 -3.54 3.93 13.31
N ARG A 133 -3.70 3.41 14.54
CA ARG A 133 -2.66 2.65 15.26
C ARG A 133 -2.27 1.33 14.57
N ASN A 134 -3.13 0.85 13.68
CA ASN A 134 -2.92 -0.36 12.90
C ASN A 134 -2.41 -0.05 11.48
N ILE A 135 -1.97 1.18 11.23
CA ILE A 135 -1.40 1.61 9.96
C ILE A 135 0.07 1.94 10.18
N THR A 136 0.92 1.32 9.38
CA THR A 136 2.37 1.59 9.35
C THR A 136 2.74 2.16 7.99
N VAL A 137 3.44 3.27 8.00
CA VAL A 137 4.04 3.87 6.79
C VAL A 137 5.55 3.72 6.88
N SER A 138 6.15 3.05 5.90
CA SER A 138 7.61 2.90 5.81
C SER A 138 8.17 3.89 4.79
N THR A 139 9.28 4.53 5.13
CA THR A 139 9.94 5.50 4.25
C THR A 139 11.46 5.37 4.30
N CYS A 140 12.12 5.69 3.19
CA CYS A 140 13.58 5.83 3.15
C CYS A 140 14.07 7.13 3.80
N GLY A 141 13.16 8.04 4.22
CA GLY A 141 13.51 9.22 5.00
C GLY A 141 13.45 10.54 4.26
N ILE A 142 12.40 10.84 3.51
CA ILE A 142 12.17 12.16 2.91
C ILE A 142 11.82 13.15 4.03
N VAL A 143 12.83 13.75 4.65
CA VAL A 143 12.73 14.57 5.88
C VAL A 143 11.69 15.68 5.81
N PRO A 144 11.56 16.49 4.74
CA PRO A 144 10.51 17.51 4.67
C PRO A 144 9.12 16.92 4.84
N LYS A 145 8.81 15.80 4.17
CA LYS A 145 7.52 15.13 4.25
C LYS A 145 7.25 14.44 5.60
N ILE A 146 8.30 13.96 6.26
CA ILE A 146 8.19 13.45 7.64
C ILE A 146 7.78 14.56 8.60
N LYS A 147 8.31 15.77 8.44
CA LYS A 147 7.92 16.94 9.26
C LYS A 147 6.47 17.34 9.01
N GLU A 148 6.05 17.41 7.73
CA GLU A 148 4.65 17.67 7.36
C GLU A 148 3.71 16.61 7.97
N LEU A 149 4.12 15.33 7.94
CA LEU A 149 3.34 14.22 8.54
C LEU A 149 3.22 14.39 10.07
N ALA A 150 4.27 14.83 10.74
CA ALA A 150 4.25 15.05 12.19
C ALA A 150 3.26 16.15 12.59
N ASP A 151 3.10 17.19 11.77
CA ASP A 151 2.16 18.28 12.01
C ASP A 151 0.69 17.84 11.96
N LEU A 152 0.38 16.75 11.22
CA LEU A 152 -0.96 16.17 11.14
C LEU A 152 -1.37 15.42 12.42
N LYS A 153 -0.43 15.14 13.33
CA LYS A 153 -0.65 14.44 14.62
C LYS A 153 -1.43 13.13 14.48
N LEU A 154 -1.24 12.40 13.38
CA LEU A 154 -1.84 11.11 13.16
C LEU A 154 -1.27 10.07 14.15
N GLN A 155 -2.08 9.08 14.52
CA GLN A 155 -1.66 8.00 15.43
C GLN A 155 -1.10 6.78 14.69
N ILE A 156 -0.53 6.98 13.51
CA ILE A 156 0.08 5.92 12.71
C ILE A 156 1.50 5.59 13.21
N THR A 157 2.00 4.42 12.84
CA THR A 157 3.42 4.07 13.02
C THR A 157 4.22 4.53 11.81
N LEU A 158 5.28 5.30 12.04
CA LEU A 158 6.28 5.63 11.02
C LEU A 158 7.50 4.74 11.20
N ALA A 159 7.82 3.97 10.16
CA ALA A 159 9.01 3.13 10.10
C ALA A 159 10.06 3.78 9.17
N ILE A 160 11.29 3.97 9.65
CA ILE A 160 12.40 4.50 8.87
C ILE A 160 13.28 3.34 8.41
N SER A 161 13.44 3.18 7.09
CA SER A 161 14.32 2.19 6.49
C SER A 161 15.75 2.76 6.41
N LEU A 162 16.51 2.63 7.50
CA LEU A 162 17.85 3.22 7.62
C LEU A 162 18.93 2.44 6.85
N HIS A 163 18.84 1.14 6.76
CA HIS A 163 19.73 0.16 6.12
C HIS A 163 21.23 0.25 6.48
N ALA A 164 21.83 1.44 6.39
CA ALA A 164 23.23 1.66 6.77
C ALA A 164 23.39 3.08 7.31
N PRO A 165 24.03 3.26 8.49
CA PRO A 165 24.28 4.59 9.07
C PRO A 165 25.48 5.29 8.44
N ASN A 166 26.32 4.60 7.66
CA ASN A 166 27.56 5.08 7.02
C ASN A 166 27.59 4.65 5.55
#